data_2974da1426885628a7a72c7fc8debc53
#
_entry.id   2974da1426885628a7a72c7fc8debc53
#
_cell.length_a   1.000
_cell.length_b   1.000
_cell.length_c   1.000
_cell.angle_alpha   90.00
_cell.angle_beta   90.00
_cell.angle_gamma   90.00
#
_symmetry.space_group_name_H-M   'P 1'
#
loop_
_entity.id
_entity.type
_entity.pdbx_description
1 polymer ?
#
loop_
_entity_poly.entity_id
_entity_poly.type
_entity_poly.pdbx_seq_one_letter_code
_entity_poly.pdbx_strand_id
1 'polypeptide(L)' 'MEEEYLSLFDYLGKPAGEALGLEVATAAGKAGEPTKRKMVTNAKYTGPVNMFRKEFLNEYFNTQQNG' A
#
# COMPACT_ATOMS: atom_id res chain seq x y z
N MET A 1 18.06 -5.78 9.69
CA MET A 1 16.70 -5.55 10.20
C MET A 1 15.70 -5.77 9.10
N GLU A 2 14.61 -6.41 9.46
CA GLU A 2 13.59 -6.71 8.47
C GLU A 2 12.70 -5.50 8.24
N GLU A 3 12.37 -5.26 6.99
CA GLU A 3 11.44 -4.21 6.64
C GLU A 3 10.02 -4.74 6.79
N GLU A 4 9.15 -3.89 7.28
CA GLU A 4 7.74 -4.23 7.43
C GLU A 4 6.99 -3.86 6.16
N TYR A 5 6.22 -4.81 5.62
CA TYR A 5 5.39 -4.57 4.46
C TYR A 5 3.93 -4.58 4.90
N LEU A 6 3.18 -3.60 4.46
CA LEU A 6 1.77 -3.46 4.81
C LEU A 6 0.94 -3.22 3.56
N SER A 7 -0.27 -3.75 3.58
CA SER A 7 -1.23 -3.37 2.56
C SER A 7 -1.79 -1.99 2.94
N LEU A 8 -2.47 -1.35 2.00
CA LEU A 8 -3.10 -0.07 2.30
C LEU A 8 -4.18 -0.21 3.36
N PHE A 9 -4.91 -1.33 3.33
CA PHE A 9 -5.90 -1.59 4.35
C PHE A 9 -5.27 -1.65 5.73
N ASP A 10 -4.15 -2.36 5.86
CA ASP A 10 -3.46 -2.46 7.14
C ASP A 10 -2.92 -1.13 7.61
N TYR A 11 -2.38 -0.35 6.68
CA TYR A 11 -1.80 0.93 7.02
C TYR A 11 -2.84 1.96 7.42
N LEU A 12 -3.93 2.03 6.65
CA LEU A 12 -4.96 3.03 6.87
C LEU A 12 -6.01 2.62 7.90
N GLY A 13 -6.15 1.31 8.13
CA GLY A 13 -7.19 0.80 9.00
C GLY A 13 -8.56 0.77 8.36
N LYS A 14 -8.61 0.97 7.05
CA LYS A 14 -9.86 0.95 6.30
C LYS A 14 -9.57 0.69 4.82
N PRO A 15 -10.57 0.30 4.02
CA PRO A 15 -10.33 0.10 2.60
C PRO A 15 -9.90 1.39 1.91
N ALA A 16 -8.88 1.28 1.07
CA ALA A 16 -8.36 2.44 0.35
C ALA A 16 -9.13 2.78 -0.92
N GLY A 17 -9.73 1.77 -1.52
CA GLY A 17 -10.40 1.96 -2.80
C GLY A 17 -9.43 1.79 -3.96
N GLU A 18 -10.00 1.62 -5.16
CA GLU A 18 -9.20 1.36 -6.35
C GLU A 18 -8.35 2.56 -6.76
N ALA A 19 -8.90 3.75 -6.66
CA ALA A 19 -8.20 4.95 -7.11
C ALA A 19 -6.93 5.17 -6.29
N LEU A 20 -7.04 5.13 -4.98
CA LEU A 20 -5.89 5.33 -4.12
C LEU A 20 -4.89 4.19 -4.26
N GLY A 21 -5.38 2.97 -4.36
CA GLY A 21 -4.50 1.81 -4.55
C GLY A 21 -3.67 1.95 -5.81
N LEU A 22 -4.29 2.40 -6.89
CA LEU A 22 -3.59 2.59 -8.15
C LEU A 22 -2.57 3.72 -8.05
N GLU A 23 -2.91 4.80 -7.38
CA GLU A 23 -1.99 5.92 -7.19
C GLU A 23 -0.75 5.50 -6.42
N VAL A 24 -0.94 4.78 -5.32
CA VAL A 24 0.19 4.34 -4.51
C VAL A 24 1.05 3.36 -5.28
N ALA A 25 0.44 2.42 -5.99
CA ALA A 25 1.17 1.45 -6.77
C ALA A 25 1.98 2.14 -7.88
N THR A 26 1.40 3.14 -8.53
CA THR A 26 2.08 3.90 -9.56
C THR A 26 3.27 4.67 -8.98
N ALA A 27 3.06 5.30 -7.83
CA ALA A 27 4.13 6.02 -7.16
C ALA A 27 5.28 5.09 -6.76
N ALA A 28 4.93 3.91 -6.25
CA ALA A 28 5.95 2.93 -5.89
C ALA A 28 6.75 2.49 -7.11
N GLY A 29 6.08 2.28 -8.23
CA GLY A 29 6.76 1.91 -9.47
C GLY A 29 7.71 2.99 -9.93
N LYS A 30 7.29 4.25 -9.87
CA LYS A 30 8.13 5.37 -10.28
C LYS A 30 9.34 5.56 -9.37
N ALA A 31 9.16 5.27 -8.09
CA ALA A 31 10.23 5.42 -7.12
C ALA A 31 11.16 4.21 -7.08
N GLY A 32 10.82 3.14 -7.80
CA GLY A 32 11.59 1.92 -7.74
C GLY A 32 11.45 1.18 -6.42
N GLU A 33 10.34 1.40 -5.73
CA GLU A 33 10.10 0.74 -4.45
C GLU A 33 9.76 -0.73 -4.64
N PRO A 34 10.33 -1.60 -3.82
CA PRO A 34 9.93 -2.99 -3.84
C PRO A 34 8.52 -3.15 -3.30
N THR A 35 7.75 -4.02 -3.94
CA THR A 35 6.40 -4.34 -3.50
C THR A 35 6.26 -5.84 -3.39
N LYS A 36 5.33 -6.28 -2.56
CA LYS A 36 5.01 -7.69 -2.42
C LYS A 36 3.53 -7.87 -2.68
N ARG A 37 3.18 -9.06 -3.11
CA ARG A 37 1.78 -9.40 -3.37
C ARG A 37 1.39 -10.57 -2.49
N LYS A 38 0.22 -10.47 -1.89
CA LYS A 38 -0.29 -11.50 -1.01
C LYS A 38 -1.73 -11.80 -1.37
N MET A 39 -2.09 -13.08 -1.37
CA MET A 39 -3.48 -13.47 -1.58
C MET A 39 -4.23 -13.30 -0.27
N VAL A 40 -5.38 -12.65 -0.36
CA VAL A 40 -6.24 -12.41 0.79
C VAL A 40 -7.62 -12.98 0.47
N THR A 41 -8.19 -13.69 1.42
CA THR A 41 -9.54 -14.21 1.30
C THR A 41 -10.31 -13.88 2.55
N ASN A 42 -11.36 -13.07 2.40
CA ASN A 42 -12.24 -12.77 3.51
C ASN A 42 -13.64 -12.51 2.97
N ALA A 43 -14.57 -12.19 3.84
CA ALA A 43 -15.96 -12.06 3.46
C ALA A 43 -16.22 -10.95 2.45
N LYS A 44 -15.37 -9.94 2.43
CA LYS A 44 -15.56 -8.76 1.59
C LYS A 44 -14.67 -8.71 0.37
N TYR A 45 -13.57 -9.47 0.37
CA TYR A 45 -12.62 -9.39 -0.71
C TYR A 45 -11.85 -10.68 -0.84
N THR A 46 -11.68 -11.12 -2.06
CA THR A 46 -10.85 -12.28 -2.39
C THR A 46 -9.98 -11.91 -3.58
N GLY A 47 -8.67 -12.02 -3.42
CA GLY A 47 -7.77 -11.72 -4.51
C GLY A 47 -6.42 -11.22 -4.02
N PRO A 48 -5.56 -10.81 -4.95
CA PRO A 48 -4.23 -10.34 -4.59
C PRO A 48 -4.29 -8.92 -4.00
N VAL A 49 -3.42 -8.68 -3.03
CA VAL A 49 -3.29 -7.37 -2.40
C VAL A 49 -1.82 -6.98 -2.48
N ASN A 50 -1.56 -5.78 -2.98
CA ASN A 50 -0.20 -5.26 -3.02
C ASN A 50 0.19 -4.75 -1.64
N MET A 51 1.42 -5.05 -1.25
CA MET A 51 1.96 -4.59 0.03
C MET A 51 3.19 -3.75 -0.23
N PHE A 52 3.34 -2.70 0.54
CA PHE A 52 4.41 -1.72 0.37
C PHE A 52 5.20 -1.60 1.67
N ARG A 53 6.44 -1.14 1.58
CA ARG A 53 7.23 -0.90 2.77
C ARG A 53 6.55 0.16 3.62
N LYS A 54 6.52 -0.06 4.93
CA LYS A 54 5.91 0.89 5.84
C LYS A 54 6.53 2.27 5.70
N GLU A 55 7.86 2.33 5.55
CA GLU A 55 8.54 3.61 5.39
C GLU A 55 8.09 4.35 4.13
N PHE A 56 7.90 3.61 3.04
CA PHE A 56 7.39 4.23 1.82
C PHE A 56 6.01 4.82 2.03
N LEU A 57 5.14 4.08 2.69
CA LEU A 57 3.78 4.55 2.96
C LEU A 57 3.79 5.78 3.85
N ASN A 58 4.65 5.78 4.86
CA ASN A 58 4.78 6.95 5.74
C ASN A 58 5.19 8.18 4.96
N GLU A 59 6.17 8.05 4.07
CA GLU A 59 6.62 9.17 3.27
C GLU A 59 5.56 9.61 2.27
N TYR A 60 4.92 8.65 1.62
CA TYR A 60 3.92 8.96 0.62
C TYR A 60 2.76 9.76 1.22
N PHE A 61 2.19 9.26 2.31
CA PHE A 61 1.04 9.92 2.90
C PHE A 61 1.42 11.19 3.64
N ASN A 62 2.61 11.25 4.18
CA ASN A 62 3.08 12.47 4.82
C ASN A 62 3.21 13.59 3.78
N THR A 63 3.78 13.28 2.62
CA THR A 63 3.92 14.24 1.55
C THR A 63 2.55 14.70 1.02
N GLN A 64 1.63 13.76 0.87
CA GLN A 64 0.30 14.07 0.36
C GLN A 64 -0.49 14.97 1.31
N GLN A 65 -0.25 14.83 2.61
CA GLN A 65 -1.00 15.59 3.60
C GLN A 65 -0.54 17.04 3.72
N ASN A 66 0.59 17.35 3.14
CA ASN A 66 1.13 18.70 3.20
C ASN A 66 0.61 19.59 2.08
N GLY A 67 -0.29 19.09 1.30
CA GLY A 67 -0.87 19.87 0.20
C GLY A 67 -1.85 20.91 0.64
#